data_76871a16a97044e557367cda3c51f4d5
#
_entry.id   76871a16a97044e557367cda3c51f4d5
#
_cell.length_a   1.000
_cell.length_b   1.000
_cell.length_c   1.000
_cell.angle_alpha   90.00
_cell.angle_beta   90.00
_cell.angle_gamma   90.00
#
_symmetry.space_group_name_H-M   'P 1'
#
loop_
_entity.id
_entity.type
_entity.pdbx_description
1 polymer ?
#
loop_
_entity_poly.entity_id
_entity_poly.type
_entity_poly.pdbx_seq_one_letter_code
_entity_poly.pdbx_strand_id
1 'polypeptide(L)'
;MKTIRVAAAVLRDGNRVYATQRGYGPQKDGWEFPGGKLEPGESPREALKRELREELAVEVSVGDYLTTLEYDYPEFHLSMDCYFAALERGKLTQLEHEAARWLGPEELDSVAWLPADRALLPLLKQRLAAAAQDGPAARERSGSSDD
;
A
#
# COMPACT_ATOMS: atom_id res chain seq x y z
N MET A 1 -22.44 -8.20 -10.96
CA MET A 1 -21.60 -8.20 -9.75
C MET A 1 -21.19 -6.77 -9.44
N LYS A 2 -21.30 -6.40 -8.18
CA LYS A 2 -20.95 -5.04 -7.77
C LYS A 2 -19.44 -4.82 -7.86
N THR A 3 -19.04 -3.66 -8.34
CA THR A 3 -17.63 -3.25 -8.36
C THR A 3 -17.35 -2.33 -7.19
N ILE A 4 -16.30 -2.68 -6.43
CA ILE A 4 -15.84 -1.84 -5.33
C ILE A 4 -14.49 -1.24 -5.73
N ARG A 5 -14.41 0.08 -5.74
CA ARG A 5 -13.18 0.79 -6.06
C ARG A 5 -12.45 1.17 -4.78
N VAL A 6 -11.16 0.78 -4.73
CA VAL A 6 -10.32 1.11 -3.58
C VAL A 6 -8.99 1.66 -4.08
N ALA A 7 -8.28 2.31 -3.18
CA ALA A 7 -6.91 2.75 -3.43
C ALA A 7 -6.02 2.12 -2.37
N ALA A 8 -4.82 1.70 -2.76
CA ALA A 8 -3.85 1.08 -1.86
C ALA A 8 -2.54 1.84 -1.92
N ALA A 9 -1.94 2.05 -0.76
CA ALA A 9 -0.68 2.77 -0.64
C ALA A 9 0.44 1.78 -0.33
N VAL A 10 1.44 1.73 -1.22
CA VAL A 10 2.69 1.06 -0.91
C VAL A 10 3.57 2.09 -0.23
N LEU A 11 3.43 2.14 1.09
CA LEU A 11 4.15 3.10 1.91
C LEU A 11 5.59 2.64 2.04
N ARG A 12 6.53 3.45 1.59
CA ARG A 12 7.94 3.08 1.48
C ARG A 12 8.81 3.79 2.50
N ASP A 13 9.81 3.05 2.98
CA ASP A 13 10.94 3.62 3.68
C ASP A 13 12.18 2.91 3.13
N GLY A 14 12.90 3.58 2.22
CA GLY A 14 13.97 2.96 1.48
C GLY A 14 13.43 1.85 0.58
N ASN A 15 13.93 0.64 0.76
CA ASN A 15 13.46 -0.52 -0.01
C ASN A 15 12.46 -1.38 0.76
N ARG A 16 11.97 -0.89 1.92
CA ARG A 16 10.97 -1.62 2.69
C ARG A 16 9.60 -1.01 2.48
N VAL A 17 8.59 -1.85 2.59
CA VAL A 17 7.19 -1.44 2.43
C VAL A 17 6.40 -1.88 3.64
N TYR A 18 5.34 -1.13 3.94
CA TYR A 18 4.53 -1.33 5.14
C TYR A 18 3.31 -2.18 4.81
N ALA A 19 3.14 -3.26 5.56
CA ALA A 19 2.01 -4.16 5.40
C ALA A 19 1.26 -4.25 6.71
N THR A 20 -0.07 -4.38 6.63
CA THR A 20 -0.92 -4.48 7.80
C THR A 20 -1.77 -5.75 7.74
N GLN A 21 -2.06 -6.32 8.91
CA GLN A 21 -2.89 -7.50 9.00
C GLN A 21 -4.29 -7.09 9.46
N ARG A 22 -5.30 -7.55 8.73
CA ARG A 22 -6.68 -7.22 9.04
C ARG A 22 -7.10 -7.91 10.34
N GLY A 23 -7.61 -7.12 11.28
CA GLY A 23 -7.94 -7.64 12.61
C GLY A 23 -9.38 -8.05 12.81
N TYR A 24 -10.27 -7.77 11.86
CA TYR A 24 -11.69 -8.10 12.00
C TYR A 24 -12.35 -8.17 10.64
N GLY A 25 -13.60 -8.68 10.64
CA GLY A 25 -14.43 -8.70 9.44
C GLY A 25 -14.07 -9.79 8.46
N PRO A 26 -14.61 -9.71 7.23
CA PRO A 26 -14.27 -10.66 6.19
C PRO A 26 -12.78 -10.66 5.92
N GLN A 27 -12.22 -11.85 5.71
CA GLN A 27 -10.80 -12.03 5.41
C GLN A 27 -9.89 -11.60 6.56
N LYS A 28 -10.38 -11.74 7.80
CA LYS A 28 -9.57 -11.51 8.99
C LYS A 28 -8.26 -12.30 8.89
N ASP A 29 -7.19 -11.70 9.41
CA ASP A 29 -5.82 -12.22 9.41
C ASP A 29 -5.11 -12.15 8.07
N GLY A 30 -5.78 -11.73 7.00
CA GLY A 30 -5.11 -11.48 5.73
C GLY A 30 -4.28 -10.21 5.78
N TRP A 31 -3.16 -10.22 5.08
CA TRP A 31 -2.27 -9.05 5.01
C TRP A 31 -2.58 -8.21 3.79
N GLU A 32 -2.43 -6.91 3.90
CA GLU A 32 -2.79 -5.98 2.84
C GLU A 32 -1.95 -4.72 2.93
N PHE A 33 -1.91 -3.97 1.82
CA PHE A 33 -1.36 -2.62 1.85
C PHE A 33 -2.43 -1.68 2.39
N PRO A 34 -2.04 -0.68 3.19
CA PRO A 34 -3.04 0.24 3.75
C PRO A 34 -3.76 1.04 2.67
N GLY A 35 -4.98 1.39 2.93
CA GLY A 35 -5.84 2.12 1.99
C GLY A 35 -7.29 1.83 2.28
N GLY A 36 -8.14 2.09 1.31
CA GLY A 36 -9.57 1.83 1.49
C GLY A 36 -10.41 2.30 0.31
N LYS A 37 -11.72 2.27 0.52
CA LYS A 37 -12.69 2.59 -0.52
C LYS A 37 -12.68 4.06 -0.87
N LEU A 38 -12.86 4.35 -2.17
CA LEU A 38 -13.09 5.72 -2.62
C LEU A 38 -14.49 6.16 -2.23
N GLU A 39 -14.59 7.38 -1.72
CA GLU A 39 -15.89 8.01 -1.48
C GLU A 39 -16.36 8.70 -2.76
N PRO A 40 -17.68 8.95 -2.89
CA PRO A 40 -18.20 9.62 -4.08
C PRO A 40 -17.50 10.93 -4.36
N GLY A 41 -17.02 11.09 -5.60
CA GLY A 41 -16.32 12.31 -6.02
C GLY A 41 -14.87 12.39 -5.61
N GLU A 42 -14.37 11.37 -4.91
CA GLU A 42 -12.99 11.36 -4.42
C GLU A 42 -12.07 10.71 -5.44
N SER A 43 -10.88 11.31 -5.64
CA SER A 43 -9.85 10.69 -6.46
C SER A 43 -9.13 9.61 -5.63
N PRO A 44 -8.44 8.66 -6.29
CA PRO A 44 -7.65 7.68 -5.54
C PRO A 44 -6.61 8.32 -4.62
N ARG A 45 -5.96 9.40 -5.08
CA ARG A 45 -4.96 10.09 -4.26
C ARG A 45 -5.58 10.72 -3.02
N GLU A 46 -6.75 11.32 -3.17
CA GLU A 46 -7.47 11.90 -2.04
C GLU A 46 -7.91 10.81 -1.06
N ALA A 47 -8.38 9.69 -1.60
CA ALA A 47 -8.81 8.56 -0.77
C ALA A 47 -7.66 8.04 0.07
N LEU A 48 -6.46 7.92 -0.52
CA LEU A 48 -5.30 7.43 0.22
C LEU A 48 -4.92 8.35 1.37
N LYS A 49 -4.90 9.64 1.13
CA LYS A 49 -4.56 10.59 2.20
C LYS A 49 -5.56 10.51 3.34
N ARG A 50 -6.85 10.45 2.99
CA ARG A 50 -7.91 10.36 3.98
C ARG A 50 -7.85 9.04 4.75
N GLU A 51 -7.73 7.92 4.03
CA GLU A 51 -7.74 6.60 4.65
C GLU A 51 -6.55 6.41 5.59
N LEU A 52 -5.36 6.84 5.17
CA LEU A 52 -4.19 6.67 6.02
C LEU A 52 -4.24 7.59 7.24
N ARG A 53 -4.86 8.76 7.10
CA ARG A 53 -5.12 9.61 8.26
C ARG A 53 -6.08 8.93 9.23
N GLU A 54 -7.14 8.34 8.70
CA GLU A 54 -8.17 7.68 9.54
C GLU A 54 -7.64 6.40 10.18
N GLU A 55 -6.95 5.56 9.38
CA GLU A 55 -6.52 4.25 9.86
C GLU A 55 -5.24 4.28 10.67
N LEU A 56 -4.30 5.13 10.29
CA LEU A 56 -2.95 5.10 10.84
C LEU A 56 -2.56 6.40 11.55
N ALA A 57 -3.42 7.42 11.47
CA ALA A 57 -3.18 8.73 12.08
C ALA A 57 -1.90 9.39 11.57
N VAL A 58 -1.65 9.27 10.26
CA VAL A 58 -0.45 9.83 9.63
C VAL A 58 -0.83 10.67 8.42
N GLU A 59 0.09 11.57 8.05
CA GLU A 59 0.00 12.32 6.81
C GLU A 59 1.01 11.74 5.82
N VAL A 60 0.58 11.49 4.59
CA VAL A 60 1.45 10.91 3.58
C VAL A 60 1.48 11.78 2.33
N SER A 61 2.58 11.69 1.59
CA SER A 61 2.64 12.17 0.22
C SER A 61 2.41 10.96 -0.69
N VAL A 62 1.53 11.13 -1.69
CA VAL A 62 1.23 10.06 -2.64
C VAL A 62 2.14 10.24 -3.84
N GLY A 63 2.93 9.21 -4.13
CA GLY A 63 3.93 9.25 -5.20
C GLY A 63 3.42 8.61 -6.49
N ASP A 64 4.29 7.84 -7.12
CA ASP A 64 4.02 7.26 -8.44
C ASP A 64 2.88 6.27 -8.42
N TYR A 65 2.05 6.37 -9.45
CA TYR A 65 1.05 5.34 -9.72
C TYR A 65 1.77 4.06 -10.18
N LEU A 66 1.38 2.93 -9.60
CA LEU A 66 1.97 1.65 -9.93
C LEU A 66 1.14 0.89 -10.95
N THR A 67 -0.10 0.62 -10.62
CA THR A 67 -1.01 -0.16 -11.47
C THR A 67 -2.39 -0.18 -10.87
N THR A 68 -3.36 -0.66 -11.64
CA THR A 68 -4.70 -0.97 -11.13
C THR A 68 -4.88 -2.47 -11.21
N LEU A 69 -5.21 -3.09 -10.09
CA LEU A 69 -5.45 -4.52 -10.03
C LEU A 69 -6.94 -4.78 -10.02
N GLU A 70 -7.35 -5.77 -10.81
CA GLU A 70 -8.74 -6.20 -10.88
C GLU A 70 -8.81 -7.62 -10.34
N TYR A 71 -9.74 -7.84 -9.42
CA TYR A 71 -9.88 -9.17 -8.82
C TYR A 71 -11.33 -9.47 -8.49
N ASP A 72 -11.78 -10.67 -8.88
CA ASP A 72 -13.14 -11.12 -8.58
C ASP A 72 -13.15 -11.94 -7.30
N TYR A 73 -13.68 -11.34 -6.23
CA TYR A 73 -14.03 -12.08 -5.04
C TYR A 73 -15.43 -12.68 -5.26
N PRO A 74 -15.80 -13.69 -4.47
CA PRO A 74 -17.10 -14.36 -4.72
C PRO A 74 -18.30 -13.43 -4.76
N GLU A 75 -18.26 -12.32 -4.00
CA GLU A 75 -19.42 -11.45 -3.82
C GLU A 75 -19.29 -10.11 -4.52
N PHE A 76 -18.10 -9.77 -5.03
CA PHE A 76 -17.90 -8.48 -5.68
C PHE A 76 -16.63 -8.49 -6.51
N HIS A 77 -16.57 -7.52 -7.43
CA HIS A 77 -15.36 -7.25 -8.21
C HIS A 77 -14.59 -6.12 -7.54
N LEU A 78 -13.30 -6.33 -7.30
CA LEU A 78 -12.43 -5.31 -6.72
C LEU A 78 -11.61 -4.65 -7.81
N SER A 79 -11.59 -3.32 -7.82
CA SER A 79 -10.71 -2.53 -8.67
C SER A 79 -9.83 -1.69 -7.74
N MET A 80 -8.52 -1.98 -7.71
CA MET A 80 -7.61 -1.40 -6.73
C MET A 80 -6.52 -0.61 -7.42
N ASP A 81 -6.54 0.71 -7.23
CA ASP A 81 -5.52 1.61 -7.74
C ASP A 81 -4.37 1.68 -6.74
N CYS A 82 -3.16 1.34 -7.17
CA CYS A 82 -2.00 1.21 -6.30
C CYS A 82 -0.98 2.31 -6.57
N TYR A 83 -0.51 2.94 -5.51
CA TYR A 83 0.45 4.05 -5.57
C TYR A 83 1.55 3.84 -4.55
N PHE A 84 2.77 4.29 -4.87
CA PHE A 84 3.77 4.49 -3.83
C PHE A 84 3.36 5.67 -2.98
N ALA A 85 3.75 5.64 -1.71
CA ALA A 85 3.51 6.76 -0.79
C ALA A 85 4.67 6.84 0.20
N ALA A 86 4.84 8.02 0.79
CA ALA A 86 5.86 8.26 1.79
C ALA A 86 5.24 8.96 2.99
N LEU A 87 5.73 8.62 4.17
CA LEU A 87 5.28 9.25 5.40
C LEU A 87 5.82 10.67 5.48
N GLU A 88 4.93 11.64 5.67
CA GLU A 88 5.31 13.04 5.84
C GLU A 88 5.26 13.46 7.29
N ARG A 89 4.29 12.96 8.04
CA ARG A 89 4.05 13.41 9.41
C ARG A 89 3.34 12.33 10.19
N GLY A 90 3.69 12.23 11.47
CA GLY A 90 3.06 11.28 12.37
C GLY A 90 3.88 10.02 12.56
N LYS A 91 3.43 9.21 13.49
CA LYS A 91 4.01 7.90 13.76
C LYS A 91 3.00 6.84 13.39
N LEU A 92 3.46 5.77 12.78
CA LEU A 92 2.57 4.68 12.39
C LEU A 92 1.97 4.02 13.62
N THR A 93 0.64 3.89 13.61
CA THR A 93 -0.11 3.24 14.67
C THR A 93 -1.02 2.20 14.05
N GLN A 94 -1.42 1.22 14.85
CA GLN A 94 -2.25 0.11 14.37
C GLN A 94 -3.67 0.28 14.90
N LEU A 95 -4.32 1.39 14.52
CA LEU A 95 -5.64 1.72 15.08
C LEU A 95 -6.69 0.65 14.80
N GLU A 96 -6.68 0.06 13.61
CA GLU A 96 -7.71 -0.90 13.21
C GLU A 96 -7.12 -2.23 12.73
N HIS A 97 -5.85 -2.48 13.02
CA HIS A 97 -5.17 -3.66 12.53
C HIS A 97 -4.63 -4.51 13.68
N GLU A 98 -4.56 -5.80 13.43
CA GLU A 98 -4.05 -6.76 14.40
C GLU A 98 -2.54 -6.70 14.51
N ALA A 99 -1.86 -6.48 13.38
CA ALA A 99 -0.41 -6.41 13.33
C ALA A 99 0.03 -5.58 12.13
N ALA A 100 1.29 -5.19 12.14
CA ALA A 100 1.90 -4.47 11.01
C ALA A 100 3.37 -4.79 10.95
N ARG A 101 3.94 -4.76 9.75
CA ARG A 101 5.36 -5.05 9.54
C ARG A 101 5.91 -4.22 8.38
N TRP A 102 7.18 -3.83 8.53
CA TRP A 102 7.97 -3.35 7.41
C TRP A 102 8.63 -4.55 6.76
N LEU A 103 8.46 -4.69 5.44
CA LEU A 103 8.97 -5.84 4.70
C LEU A 103 9.98 -5.38 3.67
N GLY A 104 11.18 -5.96 3.70
CA GLY A 104 12.16 -5.77 2.64
C GLY A 104 11.81 -6.62 1.41
N PRO A 105 12.55 -6.43 0.30
CA PRO A 105 12.23 -7.17 -0.93
C PRO A 105 12.22 -8.69 -0.77
N GLU A 106 13.13 -9.22 0.04
CA GLU A 106 13.20 -10.67 0.25
C GLU A 106 12.18 -11.18 1.26
N GLU A 107 11.45 -10.27 1.91
CA GLU A 107 10.43 -10.63 2.90
C GLU A 107 9.01 -10.52 2.37
N LEU A 108 8.85 -10.07 1.13
CA LEU A 108 7.51 -9.81 0.58
C LEU A 108 6.62 -11.04 0.58
N ASP A 109 7.20 -12.23 0.45
CA ASP A 109 6.42 -13.47 0.47
C ASP A 109 6.25 -14.05 1.87
N SER A 110 6.70 -13.34 2.91
CA SER A 110 6.70 -13.88 4.26
C SER A 110 5.36 -13.75 4.99
N VAL A 111 4.39 -13.05 4.41
CA VAL A 111 3.08 -12.88 5.04
C VAL A 111 1.99 -13.41 4.11
N ALA A 112 0.83 -13.73 4.69
CA ALA A 112 -0.31 -14.28 3.94
C ALA A 112 -1.15 -13.14 3.37
N TRP A 113 -0.73 -12.62 2.23
CA TRP A 113 -1.42 -11.53 1.55
C TRP A 113 -2.82 -11.91 1.12
N LEU A 114 -3.73 -10.95 1.17
CA LEU A 114 -5.02 -11.10 0.49
C LEU A 114 -4.77 -11.22 -1.02
N PRO A 115 -5.65 -11.92 -1.74
CA PRO A 115 -5.40 -12.23 -3.16
C PRO A 115 -5.07 -11.03 -4.04
N ALA A 116 -5.84 -9.94 -3.93
CA ALA A 116 -5.59 -8.76 -4.76
C ALA A 116 -4.23 -8.13 -4.44
N ASP A 117 -3.88 -8.07 -3.15
CA ASP A 117 -2.60 -7.51 -2.73
C ASP A 117 -1.43 -8.38 -3.18
N ARG A 118 -1.61 -9.70 -3.12
CA ARG A 118 -0.59 -10.63 -3.60
C ARG A 118 -0.28 -10.39 -5.08
N ALA A 119 -1.28 -10.04 -5.87
CA ALA A 119 -1.11 -9.82 -7.30
C ALA A 119 -0.18 -8.63 -7.60
N LEU A 120 0.01 -7.74 -6.64
CA LEU A 120 0.91 -6.60 -6.82
C LEU A 120 2.38 -6.97 -6.66
N LEU A 121 2.69 -8.07 -5.99
CA LEU A 121 4.06 -8.40 -5.61
C LEU A 121 5.05 -8.52 -6.76
N PRO A 122 4.71 -9.14 -7.91
CA PRO A 122 5.68 -9.21 -9.01
C PRO A 122 6.14 -7.84 -9.48
N LEU A 123 5.20 -6.91 -9.66
CA LEU A 123 5.54 -5.55 -10.08
C LEU A 123 6.34 -4.84 -8.99
N LEU A 124 5.95 -5.03 -7.75
CA LEU A 124 6.61 -4.38 -6.63
C LEU A 124 8.05 -4.86 -6.50
N LYS A 125 8.28 -6.17 -6.63
CA LYS A 125 9.63 -6.72 -6.59
C LYS A 125 10.49 -6.11 -7.69
N GLN A 126 9.92 -5.96 -8.87
CA GLN A 126 10.59 -5.37 -10.02
C GLN A 126 10.99 -3.91 -9.74
N ARG A 127 10.05 -3.13 -9.20
CA ARG A 127 10.30 -1.72 -8.89
C ARG A 127 11.34 -1.55 -7.80
N LEU A 128 11.30 -2.37 -6.76
CA LEU A 128 12.26 -2.31 -5.68
C LEU A 128 13.66 -2.76 -6.14
N ALA A 129 13.72 -3.75 -7.02
CA ALA A 129 14.99 -4.20 -7.57
C ALA A 129 15.62 -3.13 -8.46
N ALA A 130 14.80 -2.44 -9.28
CA ALA A 130 15.28 -1.35 -10.11
C ALA A 130 15.85 -0.21 -9.27
N ALA A 131 15.18 0.13 -8.17
CA ALA A 131 15.66 1.16 -7.26
C ALA A 131 17.00 0.77 -6.63
N ALA A 132 17.16 -0.50 -6.25
CA ALA A 132 18.40 -0.99 -5.69
C ALA A 132 19.53 -0.92 -6.71
N GLN A 133 19.24 -1.23 -7.97
CA GLN A 133 20.24 -1.19 -9.04
C GLN A 133 20.68 0.25 -9.36
N ASP A 134 19.78 1.22 -9.13
CA ASP A 134 20.13 2.63 -9.34
C ASP A 134 21.16 3.13 -8.32
N GLY A 135 21.28 2.43 -7.20
CA GLY A 135 22.33 2.69 -6.24
C GLY A 135 22.05 3.85 -5.30
N PRO A 136 23.04 4.13 -4.42
CA PRO A 136 22.86 5.13 -3.37
C PRO A 136 22.57 6.54 -3.89
N ALA A 137 23.19 6.93 -5.00
CA ALA A 137 23.02 8.29 -5.53
C ALA A 137 21.56 8.53 -5.95
N ALA A 138 20.96 7.54 -6.61
CA ALA A 138 19.56 7.65 -7.01
C ALA A 138 18.66 7.70 -5.79
N ARG A 139 18.94 6.88 -4.79
CA ARG A 139 18.17 6.88 -3.56
C ARG A 139 18.29 8.20 -2.81
N GLU A 140 19.46 8.77 -2.79
CA GLU A 140 19.67 10.04 -2.13
C GLU A 140 18.86 11.14 -2.78
N ARG A 141 18.85 11.19 -4.11
CA ARG A 141 18.05 12.17 -4.82
C ARG A 141 16.56 11.97 -4.54
N SER A 142 16.12 10.73 -4.60
CA SER A 142 14.72 10.42 -4.31
C SER A 142 14.38 10.79 -2.88
N GLY A 143 15.23 10.41 -1.94
CA GLY A 143 15.01 10.71 -0.54
C GLY A 143 14.93 12.17 -0.27
N SER A 144 15.85 12.97 -0.83
CA SER A 144 15.85 14.40 -0.57
C SER A 144 14.69 15.11 -1.26
N SER A 145 14.24 14.61 -2.40
CA SER A 145 13.11 15.22 -3.10
C SER A 145 11.78 14.73 -2.57
N ASP A 146 11.74 13.52 -2.07
CA ASP A 146 10.52 12.90 -1.53
C ASP A 146 10.26 13.31 -0.09
N ASP A 147 11.27 13.70 0.58
CA ASP A 147 11.21 14.04 2.01
C ASP A 147 10.56 15.36 2.29
#